data_bec1b7f252849afe2cca48331044c9ed
#
_entry.id   bec1b7f252849afe2cca48331044c9ed
#
_cell.length_a   1.000
_cell.length_b   1.000
_cell.length_c   1.000
_cell.angle_alpha   90.00
_cell.angle_beta   90.00
_cell.angle_gamma   90.00
#
_symmetry.space_group_name_H-M   'P 1'
#
loop_
_entity.id
_entity.type
_entity.pdbx_description
1 polymer ?
#
loop_
_entity_poly.entity_id
_entity_poly.type
_entity_poly.pdbx_seq_one_letter_code
_entity_poly.pdbx_strand_id
1 'polypeptide(L)'
;MAHAQDKYYVPHGTRWPLIGSVGLFTLFVGVSTLLNGASTAPIALLGAAILIVMMFLWFGEVIAESEAGTYNSQVDQSFRMGMMWFILSEVMFFACFFGALFYARQLSLPWLGGEGSDLVTNKILWPEFENTWPSSGPASLGGEFEIMGPWGIPALNTAILLTSGVTITIAHHALRANKRGVLNLFLALTVTLGFIFLGFQAYEYAHAYNE
;
A
#
# COMPACT_ATOMS: atom_id res chain seq x y z
N MET A 1 44.02 10.91 -15.95
CA MET A 1 43.50 10.09 -14.84
C MET A 1 42.39 9.23 -15.43
N ALA A 2 42.67 7.94 -15.66
CA ALA A 2 41.66 7.03 -16.22
C ALA A 2 40.59 6.79 -15.15
N HIS A 3 39.39 7.13 -15.47
CA HIS A 3 38.22 6.94 -14.63
C HIS A 3 38.03 5.43 -14.41
N ALA A 4 38.05 5.01 -13.15
CA ALA A 4 37.58 3.68 -12.71
C ALA A 4 36.04 3.62 -12.83
N GLN A 5 35.50 3.92 -14.04
CA GLN A 5 34.08 4.10 -14.30
C GLN A 5 33.31 2.82 -14.63
N ASP A 6 33.99 1.67 -14.75
CA ASP A 6 33.36 0.47 -15.31
C ASP A 6 33.12 -0.67 -14.33
N LYS A 7 33.28 -0.44 -13.02
CA LYS A 7 32.93 -1.47 -12.04
C LYS A 7 31.59 -1.12 -11.39
N TYR A 8 30.61 -1.98 -11.61
CA TYR A 8 29.34 -1.93 -10.87
C TYR A 8 29.63 -1.99 -9.36
N TYR A 9 29.07 -1.05 -8.61
CA TYR A 9 29.16 -1.06 -7.16
C TYR A 9 28.36 -2.25 -6.62
N VAL A 10 29.02 -3.15 -5.95
CA VAL A 10 28.39 -4.25 -5.23
C VAL A 10 28.35 -3.83 -3.75
N PRO A 11 27.17 -3.63 -3.16
CA PRO A 11 27.08 -3.27 -1.75
C PRO A 11 27.65 -4.38 -0.87
N HIS A 12 28.28 -3.99 0.22
CA HIS A 12 28.75 -4.94 1.23
C HIS A 12 27.55 -5.69 1.82
N GLY A 13 27.79 -6.93 2.30
CA GLY A 13 26.73 -7.73 2.93
C GLY A 13 26.07 -6.95 4.07
N THR A 14 24.76 -6.74 3.98
CA THR A 14 24.03 -5.95 4.95
C THR A 14 23.19 -6.85 5.86
N ARG A 15 22.87 -6.39 7.07
CA ARG A 15 22.04 -7.11 8.03
C ARG A 15 20.54 -6.78 7.89
N TRP A 16 20.21 -5.77 7.09
CA TRP A 16 18.84 -5.24 6.98
C TRP A 16 17.82 -6.26 6.50
N PRO A 17 18.09 -7.11 5.49
CA PRO A 17 17.13 -8.13 5.07
C PRO A 17 16.79 -9.14 6.16
N LEU A 18 17.77 -9.53 6.97
CA LEU A 18 17.55 -10.45 8.08
C LEU A 18 16.70 -9.81 9.18
N ILE A 19 17.03 -8.57 9.57
CA ILE A 19 16.26 -7.82 10.58
C ILE A 19 14.83 -7.57 10.06
N GLY A 20 14.69 -7.20 8.79
CA GLY A 20 13.39 -7.02 8.15
C GLY A 20 12.55 -8.30 8.15
N SER A 21 13.15 -9.45 7.84
CA SER A 21 12.46 -10.75 7.88
C SER A 21 11.95 -11.10 9.28
N VAL A 22 12.79 -10.89 10.30
CA VAL A 22 12.41 -11.11 11.70
C VAL A 22 11.28 -10.15 12.11
N GLY A 23 11.40 -8.86 11.75
CA GLY A 23 10.37 -7.86 12.04
C GLY A 23 9.02 -8.19 11.39
N LEU A 24 9.03 -8.54 10.10
CA LEU A 24 7.83 -8.96 9.37
C LEU A 24 7.22 -10.23 9.96
N PHE A 25 8.02 -11.25 10.22
CA PHE A 25 7.53 -12.48 10.83
C PHE A 25 6.86 -12.20 12.19
N THR A 26 7.50 -11.43 13.04
CA THR A 26 6.96 -11.06 14.37
C THR A 26 5.66 -10.27 14.22
N LEU A 27 5.60 -9.32 13.29
CA LEU A 27 4.40 -8.53 13.01
C LEU A 27 3.24 -9.41 12.57
N PHE A 28 3.45 -10.27 11.57
CA PHE A 28 2.38 -11.12 11.04
C PHE A 28 1.91 -12.18 12.02
N VAL A 29 2.80 -12.77 12.82
CA VAL A 29 2.41 -13.67 13.92
C VAL A 29 1.56 -12.91 14.94
N GLY A 30 1.98 -11.72 15.35
CA GLY A 30 1.23 -10.88 16.29
C GLY A 30 -0.16 -10.50 15.76
N VAL A 31 -0.25 -10.06 14.51
CA VAL A 31 -1.53 -9.68 13.87
C VAL A 31 -2.42 -10.92 13.68
N SER A 32 -1.88 -12.01 13.15
CA SER A 32 -2.66 -13.23 12.92
C SER A 32 -3.25 -13.78 14.21
N THR A 33 -2.47 -13.85 15.27
CA THR A 33 -2.96 -14.34 16.57
C THR A 33 -3.93 -13.36 17.23
N LEU A 34 -3.75 -12.06 17.05
CA LEU A 34 -4.69 -11.04 17.51
C LEU A 34 -6.07 -11.20 16.83
N LEU A 35 -6.10 -11.40 15.53
CA LEU A 35 -7.33 -11.62 14.76
C LEU A 35 -8.04 -12.94 15.16
N ASN A 36 -7.31 -13.90 15.68
CA ASN A 36 -7.86 -15.15 16.24
C ASN A 36 -8.26 -15.03 17.73
N GLY A 37 -8.37 -13.83 18.27
CA GLY A 37 -8.86 -13.57 19.63
C GLY A 37 -7.81 -13.69 20.73
N ALA A 38 -6.53 -13.84 20.39
CA ALA A 38 -5.45 -13.86 21.39
C ALA A 38 -5.00 -12.43 21.76
N SER A 39 -4.64 -12.22 23.02
CA SER A 39 -4.17 -10.92 23.53
C SER A 39 -2.71 -10.63 23.13
N THR A 40 -2.41 -10.61 21.82
CA THR A 40 -1.05 -10.55 21.25
C THR A 40 -0.69 -9.20 20.62
N ALA A 41 -1.46 -8.16 20.90
CA ALA A 41 -1.13 -6.79 20.45
C ALA A 41 0.32 -6.37 20.73
N PRO A 42 0.95 -6.69 21.90
CA PRO A 42 2.36 -6.37 22.15
C PRO A 42 3.33 -7.02 21.16
N ILE A 43 3.03 -8.22 20.64
CA ILE A 43 3.88 -8.92 19.65
C ILE A 43 3.81 -8.20 18.30
N ALA A 44 2.61 -7.81 17.87
CA ALA A 44 2.44 -7.02 16.66
C ALA A 44 3.15 -5.67 16.76
N LEU A 45 3.01 -4.98 17.88
CA LEU A 45 3.70 -3.70 18.14
C LEU A 45 5.22 -3.86 18.15
N LEU A 46 5.73 -4.95 18.72
CA LEU A 46 7.17 -5.24 18.71
C LEU A 46 7.66 -5.45 17.26
N GLY A 47 6.95 -6.23 16.44
CA GLY A 47 7.28 -6.42 15.04
C GLY A 47 7.27 -5.10 14.26
N ALA A 48 6.26 -4.26 14.46
CA ALA A 48 6.20 -2.92 13.87
C ALA A 48 7.36 -2.04 14.31
N ALA A 49 7.70 -2.04 15.60
CA ALA A 49 8.83 -1.26 16.13
C ALA A 49 10.16 -1.71 15.52
N ILE A 50 10.41 -3.02 15.40
CA ILE A 50 11.61 -3.56 14.73
C ILE A 50 11.69 -3.03 13.30
N LEU A 51 10.60 -3.08 12.54
CA LEU A 51 10.57 -2.61 11.15
C LEU A 51 10.82 -1.11 11.05
N ILE A 52 10.18 -0.31 11.89
CA ILE A 52 10.36 1.14 11.91
C ILE A 52 11.82 1.50 12.21
N VAL A 53 12.39 0.93 13.25
CA VAL A 53 13.80 1.19 13.63
C VAL A 53 14.74 0.72 12.51
N MET A 54 14.50 -0.46 11.95
CA MET A 54 15.27 -1.00 10.83
C MET A 54 15.25 -0.05 9.63
N MET A 55 14.08 0.46 9.24
CA MET A 55 13.95 1.40 8.12
C MET A 55 14.72 2.70 8.36
N PHE A 56 14.63 3.29 9.54
CA PHE A 56 15.38 4.50 9.86
C PHE A 56 16.89 4.29 9.76
N LEU A 57 17.40 3.19 10.31
CA LEU A 57 18.82 2.88 10.29
C LEU A 57 19.29 2.54 8.87
N TRP A 58 18.51 1.77 8.11
CA TRP A 58 18.81 1.43 6.72
C TRP A 58 18.87 2.67 5.82
N PHE A 59 17.87 3.54 5.90
CA PHE A 59 17.91 4.80 5.13
C PHE A 59 19.05 5.72 5.57
N GLY A 60 19.42 5.70 6.86
CA GLY A 60 20.60 6.41 7.34
C GLY A 60 21.88 5.92 6.68
N GLU A 61 22.05 4.60 6.51
CA GLU A 61 23.19 4.01 5.79
C GLU A 61 23.19 4.41 4.30
N VAL A 62 22.02 4.34 3.63
CA VAL A 62 21.88 4.78 2.24
C VAL A 62 22.25 6.26 2.05
N ILE A 63 21.88 7.12 2.99
CA ILE A 63 22.26 8.54 2.95
C ILE A 63 23.78 8.68 3.10
N ALA A 64 24.39 7.99 4.05
CA ALA A 64 25.83 8.03 4.27
C ALA A 64 26.63 7.54 3.02
N GLU A 65 26.19 6.44 2.39
CA GLU A 65 26.78 5.93 1.16
C GLU A 65 26.61 6.92 -0.02
N SER A 66 25.48 7.58 -0.13
CA SER A 66 25.21 8.61 -1.14
C SER A 66 26.11 9.82 -0.95
N GLU A 67 26.26 10.30 0.29
CA GLU A 67 27.13 11.45 0.63
C GLU A 67 28.62 11.13 0.44
N ALA A 68 29.02 9.88 0.69
CA ALA A 68 30.37 9.39 0.40
C ALA A 68 30.68 9.27 -1.09
N GLY A 69 29.68 9.45 -1.98
CA GLY A 69 29.86 9.37 -3.43
C GLY A 69 30.11 7.96 -3.95
N THR A 70 29.67 6.94 -3.20
CA THR A 70 29.85 5.53 -3.53
C THR A 70 29.03 5.10 -4.75
N TYR A 71 27.92 5.79 -5.02
CA TYR A 71 27.00 5.45 -6.11
C TYR A 71 27.46 6.06 -7.43
N ASN A 72 27.60 5.20 -8.44
CA ASN A 72 27.93 5.60 -9.80
C ASN A 72 26.66 5.66 -10.69
N SER A 73 26.81 6.01 -11.97
CA SER A 73 25.68 6.11 -12.91
C SER A 73 24.94 4.79 -13.12
N GLN A 74 25.61 3.65 -13.02
CA GLN A 74 24.97 2.33 -13.15
C GLN A 74 24.09 2.02 -11.93
N VAL A 75 24.54 2.42 -10.73
CA VAL A 75 23.73 2.28 -9.51
C VAL A 75 22.50 3.20 -9.56
N ASP A 76 22.64 4.43 -10.04
CA ASP A 76 21.48 5.34 -10.24
C ASP A 76 20.46 4.73 -11.21
N GLN A 77 20.92 4.14 -12.31
CA GLN A 77 20.05 3.42 -13.25
C GLN A 77 19.35 2.23 -12.59
N SER A 78 20.07 1.44 -11.77
CA SER A 78 19.50 0.31 -11.05
C SER A 78 18.42 0.74 -10.05
N PHE A 79 18.61 1.84 -9.32
CA PHE A 79 17.59 2.40 -8.42
C PHE A 79 16.35 2.87 -9.18
N ARG A 80 16.51 3.51 -10.33
CA ARG A 80 15.37 3.89 -11.19
C ARG A 80 14.62 2.67 -11.72
N MET A 81 15.31 1.64 -12.15
CA MET A 81 14.69 0.39 -12.58
C MET A 81 13.97 -0.30 -11.42
N GLY A 82 14.56 -0.30 -10.21
CA GLY A 82 13.92 -0.80 -9.00
C GLY A 82 12.62 -0.06 -8.70
N MET A 83 12.59 1.27 -8.84
CA MET A 83 11.36 2.06 -8.68
C MET A 83 10.31 1.72 -9.74
N MET A 84 10.72 1.49 -10.99
CA MET A 84 9.78 1.05 -12.04
C MET A 84 9.15 -0.31 -11.71
N TRP A 85 9.92 -1.26 -11.20
CA TRP A 85 9.41 -2.55 -10.75
C TRP A 85 8.49 -2.42 -9.54
N PHE A 86 8.80 -1.52 -8.61
CA PHE A 86 7.91 -1.22 -7.49
C PHE A 86 6.56 -0.66 -7.98
N ILE A 87 6.58 0.34 -8.88
CA ILE A 87 5.35 0.88 -9.49
C ILE A 87 4.57 -0.22 -10.22
N LEU A 88 5.26 -1.12 -10.95
CA LEU A 88 4.61 -2.24 -11.61
C LEU A 88 3.91 -3.16 -10.60
N SER A 89 4.54 -3.45 -9.45
CA SER A 89 3.94 -4.28 -8.41
C SER A 89 2.67 -3.64 -7.84
N GLU A 90 2.66 -2.32 -7.64
CA GLU A 90 1.46 -1.59 -7.20
C GLU A 90 0.33 -1.63 -8.23
N VAL A 91 0.67 -1.47 -9.53
CA VAL A 91 -0.31 -1.62 -10.62
C VAL A 91 -0.89 -3.03 -10.63
N MET A 92 -0.08 -4.06 -10.45
CA MET A 92 -0.55 -5.46 -10.39
C MET A 92 -1.40 -5.73 -9.15
N PHE A 93 -1.07 -5.13 -8.00
CA PHE A 93 -1.87 -5.19 -6.79
C PHE A 93 -3.28 -4.65 -7.03
N PHE A 94 -3.42 -3.45 -7.59
CA PHE A 94 -4.72 -2.89 -7.94
C PHE A 94 -5.44 -3.70 -9.04
N ALA A 95 -4.71 -4.20 -10.03
CA ALA A 95 -5.29 -5.05 -11.07
C ALA A 95 -5.93 -6.32 -10.50
N CYS A 96 -5.34 -6.93 -9.47
CA CYS A 96 -5.93 -8.07 -8.79
C CYS A 96 -7.25 -7.70 -8.10
N PHE A 97 -7.32 -6.57 -7.38
CA PHE A 97 -8.55 -6.12 -6.72
C PHE A 97 -9.65 -5.76 -7.71
N PHE A 98 -9.33 -4.98 -8.75
CA PHE A 98 -10.30 -4.66 -9.79
C PHE A 98 -10.71 -5.90 -10.60
N GLY A 99 -9.78 -6.83 -10.84
CA GLY A 99 -10.08 -8.11 -11.47
C GLY A 99 -11.03 -8.96 -10.63
N ALA A 100 -10.81 -9.03 -9.32
CA ALA A 100 -11.71 -9.72 -8.40
C ALA A 100 -13.10 -9.06 -8.35
N LEU A 101 -13.16 -7.73 -8.31
CA LEU A 101 -14.41 -6.98 -8.39
C LEU A 101 -15.16 -7.26 -9.70
N PHE A 102 -14.45 -7.23 -10.82
CA PHE A 102 -15.02 -7.58 -12.13
C PHE A 102 -15.56 -9.01 -12.14
N TYR A 103 -14.79 -9.96 -11.63
CA TYR A 103 -15.19 -11.37 -11.54
C TYR A 103 -16.46 -11.52 -10.69
N ALA A 104 -16.49 -10.90 -9.50
CA ALA A 104 -17.64 -10.95 -8.61
C ALA A 104 -18.90 -10.40 -9.30
N ARG A 105 -18.79 -9.22 -9.92
CA ARG A 105 -19.92 -8.53 -10.53
C ARG A 105 -20.40 -9.16 -11.84
N GLN A 106 -19.49 -9.62 -12.69
CA GLN A 106 -19.84 -10.07 -14.04
C GLN A 106 -20.00 -11.60 -14.17
N LEU A 107 -19.45 -12.35 -13.23
CA LEU A 107 -19.47 -13.81 -13.29
C LEU A 107 -20.16 -14.42 -12.06
N SER A 108 -19.73 -14.06 -10.84
CA SER A 108 -20.26 -14.70 -9.63
C SER A 108 -21.72 -14.34 -9.36
N LEU A 109 -22.08 -13.06 -9.45
CA LEU A 109 -23.45 -12.62 -9.21
C LEU A 109 -24.45 -13.16 -10.24
N PRO A 110 -24.22 -13.08 -11.55
CA PRO A 110 -25.08 -13.73 -12.55
C PRO A 110 -25.20 -15.24 -12.34
N TRP A 111 -24.10 -15.91 -12.01
CA TRP A 111 -24.12 -17.34 -11.71
C TRP A 111 -25.03 -17.67 -10.51
N LEU A 112 -24.85 -16.96 -9.39
CA LEU A 112 -25.68 -17.15 -8.19
C LEU A 112 -27.15 -16.77 -8.42
N GLY A 113 -27.40 -15.76 -9.25
CA GLY A 113 -28.74 -15.34 -9.66
C GLY A 113 -29.43 -16.25 -10.69
N GLY A 114 -28.72 -17.29 -11.18
CA GLY A 114 -29.27 -18.27 -12.10
C GLY A 114 -29.43 -17.78 -13.53
N GLU A 115 -28.62 -16.81 -13.96
CA GLU A 115 -28.63 -16.32 -15.33
C GLU A 115 -27.95 -17.33 -16.28
N GLY A 116 -28.51 -17.46 -17.49
CA GLY A 116 -27.97 -18.36 -18.53
C GLY A 116 -28.11 -19.84 -18.20
N SER A 117 -26.99 -20.59 -18.25
CA SER A 117 -26.97 -22.05 -18.00
C SER A 117 -26.96 -22.42 -16.51
N ASP A 118 -26.85 -21.45 -15.60
CA ASP A 118 -26.54 -21.66 -14.19
C ASP A 118 -27.80 -21.70 -13.29
N LEU A 119 -28.95 -21.84 -13.87
CA LEU A 119 -30.27 -21.98 -13.21
C LEU A 119 -30.30 -23.01 -12.07
N VAL A 120 -29.48 -24.06 -12.18
CA VAL A 120 -29.46 -25.13 -11.19
C VAL A 120 -28.89 -24.66 -9.86
N THR A 121 -27.82 -23.89 -9.88
CA THR A 121 -27.20 -23.31 -8.67
C THR A 121 -28.16 -22.40 -7.92
N ASN A 122 -28.85 -21.52 -8.62
CA ASN A 122 -29.86 -20.63 -8.02
C ASN A 122 -31.03 -21.43 -7.45
N LYS A 123 -31.66 -22.30 -8.25
CA LYS A 123 -32.84 -23.05 -7.83
C LYS A 123 -32.61 -24.01 -6.64
N ILE A 124 -31.42 -24.59 -6.52
CA ILE A 124 -31.12 -25.56 -5.48
C ILE A 124 -30.54 -24.94 -4.22
N LEU A 125 -29.62 -23.98 -4.40
CA LEU A 125 -28.88 -23.44 -3.28
C LEU A 125 -29.42 -22.08 -2.82
N TRP A 126 -29.80 -21.20 -3.74
CA TRP A 126 -30.12 -19.81 -3.47
C TRP A 126 -31.35 -19.33 -4.24
N PRO A 127 -32.54 -19.92 -4.06
CA PRO A 127 -33.72 -19.63 -4.88
C PRO A 127 -34.27 -18.21 -4.68
N GLU A 128 -33.93 -17.56 -3.57
CA GLU A 128 -34.38 -16.18 -3.24
C GLU A 128 -33.32 -15.13 -3.60
N PHE A 129 -32.16 -15.54 -4.12
CA PHE A 129 -31.09 -14.59 -4.47
C PHE A 129 -31.36 -13.94 -5.83
N GLU A 130 -31.42 -12.63 -5.82
CA GLU A 130 -31.54 -11.80 -7.02
C GLU A 130 -30.17 -11.23 -7.41
N ASN A 131 -29.85 -11.22 -8.71
CA ASN A 131 -28.64 -10.63 -9.26
C ASN A 131 -28.73 -9.09 -9.22
N THR A 132 -28.60 -8.48 -8.05
CA THR A 132 -28.59 -7.05 -7.85
C THR A 132 -27.24 -6.58 -7.38
N TRP A 133 -26.80 -5.41 -7.83
CA TRP A 133 -25.57 -4.77 -7.39
C TRP A 133 -25.85 -3.40 -6.80
N PRO A 134 -25.29 -3.06 -5.65
CA PRO A 134 -24.43 -3.86 -4.76
C PRO A 134 -25.20 -4.94 -3.98
N SER A 135 -24.52 -5.98 -3.52
CA SER A 135 -25.10 -7.13 -2.84
C SER A 135 -24.26 -7.59 -1.67
N SER A 136 -24.92 -7.96 -0.57
CA SER A 136 -24.26 -8.62 0.58
C SER A 136 -24.08 -10.15 0.38
N GLY A 137 -24.34 -10.63 -0.84
CA GLY A 137 -24.29 -12.05 -1.18
C GLY A 137 -25.57 -12.83 -0.84
N PRO A 138 -25.63 -14.12 -1.19
CA PRO A 138 -26.81 -14.93 -0.96
C PRO A 138 -27.09 -15.07 0.54
N ALA A 139 -28.35 -14.90 0.91
CA ALA A 139 -28.86 -14.95 2.28
C ALA A 139 -28.15 -14.03 3.30
N SER A 140 -27.40 -13.03 2.84
CA SER A 140 -26.60 -12.13 3.70
C SER A 140 -25.71 -12.87 4.72
N LEU A 141 -25.16 -14.04 4.32
CA LEU A 141 -24.36 -14.90 5.22
C LEU A 141 -23.12 -14.21 5.79
N GLY A 142 -22.60 -13.19 5.10
CA GLY A 142 -21.46 -12.39 5.57
C GLY A 142 -21.87 -11.23 6.51
N GLY A 143 -23.15 -11.00 6.70
CA GLY A 143 -23.72 -9.83 7.37
C GLY A 143 -24.32 -8.84 6.39
N GLU A 144 -25.11 -7.90 6.91
CA GLU A 144 -25.60 -6.76 6.16
C GLU A 144 -24.59 -5.64 6.30
N PHE A 145 -23.96 -5.27 5.19
CA PHE A 145 -22.96 -4.20 5.16
C PHE A 145 -23.55 -2.95 4.50
N GLU A 146 -23.36 -1.82 5.14
CA GLU A 146 -23.65 -0.54 4.48
C GLU A 146 -22.61 -0.24 3.41
N ILE A 147 -23.10 0.32 2.30
CA ILE A 147 -22.23 0.65 1.16
C ILE A 147 -21.58 1.98 1.43
N MET A 148 -20.26 1.99 1.55
CA MET A 148 -19.52 3.24 1.58
C MET A 148 -19.61 3.96 0.23
N GLY A 149 -20.22 5.15 0.25
CA GLY A 149 -20.34 6.00 -0.93
C GLY A 149 -18.96 6.52 -1.39
N PRO A 150 -18.74 6.72 -2.70
CA PRO A 150 -17.47 7.24 -3.22
C PRO A 150 -17.24 8.72 -2.90
N TRP A 151 -18.31 9.44 -2.55
CA TRP A 151 -18.28 10.86 -2.20
C TRP A 151 -18.10 11.06 -0.70
N GLY A 152 -17.51 12.19 -0.30
CA GLY A 152 -17.17 12.48 1.09
C GLY A 152 -15.70 12.25 1.40
N ILE A 153 -15.40 11.46 2.43
CA ILE A 153 -14.03 11.23 2.87
C ILE A 153 -13.15 10.51 1.81
N PRO A 154 -13.64 9.48 1.07
CA PRO A 154 -12.83 8.85 0.02
C PRO A 154 -12.42 9.80 -1.10
N ALA A 155 -13.36 10.65 -1.55
CA ALA A 155 -13.05 11.67 -2.56
C ALA A 155 -12.08 12.73 -2.02
N LEU A 156 -12.25 13.16 -0.77
CA LEU A 156 -11.34 14.10 -0.10
C LEU A 156 -9.93 13.48 0.03
N ASN A 157 -9.83 12.23 0.46
CA ASN A 157 -8.55 11.51 0.55
C ASN A 157 -7.84 11.42 -0.81
N THR A 158 -8.58 11.17 -1.87
CA THR A 158 -8.04 11.20 -3.23
C THR A 158 -7.49 12.58 -3.60
N ALA A 159 -8.23 13.65 -3.29
CA ALA A 159 -7.80 15.02 -3.53
C ALA A 159 -6.52 15.38 -2.72
N ILE A 160 -6.43 14.92 -1.47
CA ILE A 160 -5.24 15.09 -0.62
C ILE A 160 -4.02 14.41 -1.25
N LEU A 161 -4.15 13.16 -1.71
CA LEU A 161 -3.06 12.44 -2.36
C LEU A 161 -2.60 13.11 -3.66
N LEU A 162 -3.54 13.53 -4.51
CA LEU A 162 -3.20 14.25 -5.74
C LEU A 162 -2.48 15.57 -5.44
N THR A 163 -2.95 16.32 -4.45
CA THR A 163 -2.31 17.56 -4.01
C THR A 163 -0.90 17.28 -3.44
N SER A 164 -0.75 16.22 -2.65
CA SER A 164 0.55 15.76 -2.14
C SER A 164 1.52 15.40 -3.27
N GLY A 165 1.03 14.79 -4.34
CA GLY A 165 1.82 14.52 -5.55
C GLY A 165 2.32 15.81 -6.23
N VAL A 166 1.51 16.86 -6.28
CA VAL A 166 1.94 18.18 -6.79
C VAL A 166 2.97 18.80 -5.87
N THR A 167 2.75 18.79 -4.55
CA THR A 167 3.70 19.42 -3.60
C THR A 167 5.06 18.74 -3.60
N ILE A 168 5.14 17.41 -3.66
CA ILE A 168 6.43 16.69 -3.75
C ILE A 168 7.13 16.97 -5.08
N THR A 169 6.40 17.13 -6.17
CA THR A 169 6.95 17.49 -7.47
C THR A 169 7.61 18.88 -7.43
N ILE A 170 6.95 19.87 -6.82
CA ILE A 170 7.51 21.21 -6.62
C ILE A 170 8.77 21.14 -5.74
N ALA A 171 8.72 20.35 -4.65
CA ALA A 171 9.88 20.14 -3.78
C ALA A 171 11.07 19.56 -4.55
N HIS A 172 10.82 18.57 -5.42
CA HIS A 172 11.85 17.97 -6.26
C HIS A 172 12.47 18.96 -7.24
N HIS A 173 11.66 19.79 -7.91
CA HIS A 173 12.17 20.85 -8.78
C HIS A 173 12.96 21.90 -8.01
N ALA A 174 12.51 22.26 -6.81
CA ALA A 174 13.24 23.19 -5.93
C ALA A 174 14.59 22.62 -5.48
N LEU A 175 14.67 21.32 -5.22
CA LEU A 175 15.92 20.62 -4.91
C LEU A 175 16.91 20.74 -6.07
N ARG A 176 16.48 20.44 -7.29
CA ARG A 176 17.31 20.56 -8.50
C ARG A 176 17.76 22.00 -8.77
N ALA A 177 16.93 22.98 -8.43
CA ALA A 177 17.24 24.39 -8.54
C ALA A 177 18.02 24.96 -7.33
N ASN A 178 18.39 24.11 -6.35
CA ASN A 178 19.07 24.48 -5.10
C ASN A 178 18.34 25.54 -4.27
N LYS A 179 17.01 25.60 -4.36
CA LYS A 179 16.14 26.52 -3.60
C LYS A 179 15.68 25.89 -2.29
N ARG A 180 16.54 25.87 -1.28
CA ARG A 180 16.32 25.17 0.00
C ARG A 180 15.05 25.58 0.75
N GLY A 181 14.70 26.87 0.76
CA GLY A 181 13.48 27.36 1.44
C GLY A 181 12.21 26.78 0.82
N VAL A 182 12.10 26.79 -0.51
CA VAL A 182 10.95 26.22 -1.24
C VAL A 182 10.91 24.71 -1.06
N LEU A 183 12.06 24.05 -1.13
CA LEU A 183 12.17 22.61 -0.88
C LEU A 183 11.60 22.23 0.50
N ASN A 184 12.07 22.88 1.56
CA ASN A 184 11.66 22.55 2.92
C ASN A 184 10.16 22.81 3.15
N LEU A 185 9.63 23.91 2.60
CA LEU A 185 8.21 24.23 2.71
C LEU A 185 7.33 23.17 2.03
N PHE A 186 7.62 22.86 0.77
CA PHE A 186 6.79 21.90 0.01
C PHE A 186 6.97 20.46 0.48
N LEU A 187 8.15 20.10 1.00
CA LEU A 187 8.36 18.80 1.64
C LEU A 187 7.57 18.70 2.94
N ALA A 188 7.55 19.74 3.78
CA ALA A 188 6.74 19.78 4.99
C ALA A 188 5.24 19.66 4.67
N LEU A 189 4.77 20.40 3.64
CA LEU A 189 3.38 20.28 3.17
C LEU A 189 3.05 18.87 2.71
N THR A 190 3.93 18.22 1.95
CA THR A 190 3.74 16.84 1.49
C THR A 190 3.58 15.88 2.67
N VAL A 191 4.46 15.97 3.66
CA VAL A 191 4.42 15.12 4.87
C VAL A 191 3.14 15.38 5.68
N THR A 192 2.75 16.66 5.84
CA THR A 192 1.52 17.02 6.55
C THR A 192 0.28 16.45 5.86
N LEU A 193 0.19 16.57 4.53
CA LEU A 193 -0.91 15.97 3.75
C LEU A 193 -0.94 14.45 3.90
N GLY A 194 0.23 13.80 3.96
CA GLY A 194 0.33 12.37 4.22
C GLY A 194 -0.22 11.95 5.60
N PHE A 195 0.06 12.71 6.65
CA PHE A 195 -0.52 12.45 7.98
C PHE A 195 -2.03 12.69 8.01
N ILE A 196 -2.53 13.73 7.35
CA ILE A 196 -3.97 14.01 7.24
C ILE A 196 -4.66 12.84 6.50
N PHE A 197 -4.09 12.37 5.39
CA PHE A 197 -4.58 11.21 4.66
C PHE A 197 -4.67 9.98 5.57
N LEU A 198 -3.60 9.66 6.31
CA LEU A 198 -3.59 8.52 7.23
C LEU A 198 -4.66 8.65 8.33
N GLY A 199 -4.88 9.86 8.83
CA GLY A 199 -5.93 10.12 9.82
C GLY A 199 -7.33 9.83 9.28
N PHE A 200 -7.67 10.32 8.09
CA PHE A 200 -8.94 10.02 7.45
C PHE A 200 -9.08 8.54 7.09
N GLN A 201 -8.01 7.91 6.61
CA GLN A 201 -8.02 6.47 6.30
C GLN A 201 -8.27 5.62 7.55
N ALA A 202 -7.62 5.94 8.67
CA ALA A 202 -7.86 5.25 9.93
C ALA A 202 -9.30 5.44 10.43
N TYR A 203 -9.86 6.64 10.26
CA TYR A 203 -11.23 6.93 10.60
C TYR A 203 -12.23 6.11 9.75
N GLU A 204 -12.02 6.04 8.43
CA GLU A 204 -12.87 5.25 7.52
C GLU A 204 -12.83 3.77 7.85
N TYR A 205 -11.64 3.21 8.11
CA TYR A 205 -11.54 1.80 8.52
C TYR A 205 -12.21 1.53 9.87
N ALA A 206 -12.05 2.44 10.85
CA ALA A 206 -12.70 2.30 12.14
C ALA A 206 -14.23 2.33 12.00
N HIS A 207 -14.75 3.18 11.12
CA HIS A 207 -16.20 3.27 10.84
C HIS A 207 -16.69 2.00 10.14
N ALA A 208 -16.01 1.52 9.11
CA ALA A 208 -16.37 0.33 8.37
C ALA A 208 -16.36 -0.98 9.20
N TYR A 209 -15.57 -1.03 10.29
CA TYR A 209 -15.54 -2.20 11.18
C TYR A 209 -16.52 -2.13 12.36
N ASN A 210 -17.09 -0.96 12.63
CA ASN A 210 -18.01 -0.76 13.75
C ASN A 210 -19.50 -0.76 13.32
N GLU A 211 -19.76 -0.79 12.03
CA GLU A 211 -21.07 -0.95 11.40
C GLU A 211 -21.20 -2.34 10.79
#